data_ade211dd79e041c20389eba237013c22
#
_entry.id   ade211dd79e041c20389eba237013c22
#
_cell.length_a   1.000
_cell.length_b   1.000
_cell.length_c   1.000
_cell.angle_alpha   90.00
_cell.angle_beta   90.00
_cell.angle_gamma   90.00
#
_symmetry.space_group_name_H-M   'P 1'
#
loop_
_entity.id
_entity.type
_entity.pdbx_description
1 polymer ?
#
loop_
_entity_poly.entity_id
_entity_poly.type
_entity_poly.pdbx_seq_one_letter_code
_entity_poly.pdbx_strand_id
1 'polypeptide(L)'
;IARKYEVLPVKRAGNTLTLAMADPTNVFALDDVAFMTNLQVVPEVASQGAIRKAIERIYETQVSAISEVISAMEVETAHMEVLESEAEGTPSKLDVFELKEATEEAPVVRLVNLILSDAIRRGASDIHLEPYEKVFRVRYRIDGVLHEMMTPPKRLEAAILSRVKIMANLDIAERRLPQDGRIKLRYANREIDLRVSTLPSIFSEK
;
A
#
# COMPACT_ATOMS: atom_id res chain seq x y z
N ILE A 1 17.28 -1.54 -5.13
CA ILE A 1 18.64 -1.06 -5.45
C ILE A 1 19.32 -0.58 -4.18
N ALA A 2 18.78 0.39 -3.42
CA ALA A 2 19.41 0.92 -2.21
C ALA A 2 19.85 -0.19 -1.23
N ARG A 3 18.96 -1.14 -0.91
CA ARG A 3 19.29 -2.29 -0.04
C ARG A 3 20.18 -3.33 -0.69
N LYS A 4 20.07 -3.52 -2.02
CA LYS A 4 20.86 -4.54 -2.75
C LYS A 4 22.33 -4.15 -2.87
N TYR A 5 22.60 -2.89 -3.15
CA TYR A 5 23.96 -2.38 -3.38
C TYR A 5 24.48 -1.53 -2.21
N GLU A 6 23.67 -1.37 -1.14
CA GLU A 6 24.00 -0.50 0.00
C GLU A 6 24.42 0.91 -0.47
N VAL A 7 23.56 1.53 -1.26
CA VAL A 7 23.76 2.87 -1.82
C VAL A 7 22.59 3.78 -1.48
N LEU A 8 22.86 5.07 -1.30
CA LEU A 8 21.85 6.05 -0.93
C LEU A 8 22.01 7.33 -1.75
N PRO A 9 20.96 7.81 -2.44
CA PRO A 9 20.99 9.11 -3.08
C PRO A 9 21.01 10.23 -2.04
N VAL A 10 21.99 11.12 -2.09
CA VAL A 10 22.19 12.19 -1.12
C VAL A 10 21.76 13.53 -1.68
N LYS A 11 22.08 13.81 -2.95
CA LYS A 11 21.84 15.11 -3.58
C LYS A 11 21.56 14.96 -5.06
N ARG A 12 20.65 15.78 -5.57
CA ARG A 12 20.41 15.93 -7.00
C ARG A 12 20.70 17.38 -7.41
N ALA A 13 21.50 17.56 -8.42
CA ALA A 13 21.80 18.87 -9.03
C ALA A 13 21.62 18.78 -10.54
N GLY A 14 20.49 19.27 -11.04
CA GLY A 14 20.14 19.17 -12.46
C GLY A 14 20.09 17.72 -12.92
N ASN A 15 21.00 17.34 -13.82
CA ASN A 15 21.13 15.99 -14.38
C ASN A 15 22.13 15.10 -13.63
N THR A 16 22.68 15.56 -12.49
CA THR A 16 23.67 14.83 -11.69
C THR A 16 23.05 14.36 -10.38
N LEU A 17 23.26 13.08 -10.05
CA LEU A 17 22.85 12.45 -8.80
C LEU A 17 24.09 12.05 -7.99
N THR A 18 24.25 12.63 -6.81
CA THR A 18 25.29 12.20 -5.86
C THR A 18 24.80 10.98 -5.09
N LEU A 19 25.55 9.89 -5.15
CA LEU A 19 25.21 8.60 -4.57
C LEU A 19 26.22 8.23 -3.48
N ALA A 20 25.79 8.19 -2.22
CA ALA A 20 26.63 7.70 -1.13
C ALA A 20 26.75 6.17 -1.21
N MET A 21 27.97 5.66 -1.14
CA MET A 21 28.27 4.23 -1.21
C MET A 21 29.55 3.90 -0.45
N ALA A 22 29.64 2.66 0.05
CA ALA A 22 30.80 2.22 0.81
C ALA A 22 31.99 1.87 -0.11
N ASP A 23 31.70 1.35 -1.31
CA ASP A 23 32.69 0.97 -2.30
C ASP A 23 32.42 1.68 -3.64
N PRO A 24 33.14 2.77 -3.94
CA PRO A 24 32.97 3.54 -5.17
C PRO A 24 33.47 2.79 -6.42
N THR A 25 34.14 1.65 -6.26
CA THR A 25 34.62 0.82 -7.39
C THR A 25 33.55 -0.15 -7.92
N ASN A 26 32.39 -0.23 -7.25
CA ASN A 26 31.26 -1.03 -7.70
C ASN A 26 30.53 -0.34 -8.86
N VAL A 27 31.11 -0.51 -10.06
CA VAL A 27 30.58 0.07 -11.30
C VAL A 27 29.18 -0.41 -11.62
N PHE A 28 28.86 -1.68 -11.31
CA PHE A 28 27.51 -2.23 -11.52
C PHE A 28 26.41 -1.48 -10.77
N ALA A 29 26.70 -1.07 -9.54
CA ALA A 29 25.76 -0.28 -8.78
C ALA A 29 25.55 1.12 -9.39
N LEU A 30 26.63 1.74 -9.88
CA LEU A 30 26.57 3.06 -10.51
C LEU A 30 25.80 3.00 -11.83
N ASP A 31 26.08 2.00 -12.67
CA ASP A 31 25.43 1.81 -13.97
C ASP A 31 23.93 1.49 -13.80
N ASP A 32 23.57 0.59 -12.87
CA ASP A 32 22.19 0.26 -12.59
C ASP A 32 21.40 1.51 -12.14
N VAL A 33 21.98 2.33 -11.25
CA VAL A 33 21.33 3.56 -10.81
C VAL A 33 21.24 4.59 -11.92
N ALA A 34 22.30 4.76 -12.71
CA ALA A 34 22.31 5.68 -13.85
C ALA A 34 21.27 5.27 -14.90
N PHE A 35 21.18 3.99 -15.21
CA PHE A 35 20.20 3.44 -16.15
C PHE A 35 18.76 3.67 -15.71
N MET A 36 18.47 3.40 -14.43
CA MET A 36 17.09 3.56 -13.89
C MET A 36 16.65 5.00 -13.72
N THR A 37 17.59 5.88 -13.37
CA THR A 37 17.28 7.29 -13.11
C THR A 37 17.43 8.18 -14.32
N ASN A 38 18.14 7.71 -15.35
CA ASN A 38 18.58 8.48 -16.50
C ASN A 38 19.37 9.75 -16.10
N LEU A 39 20.12 9.67 -14.98
CA LEU A 39 20.94 10.74 -14.45
C LEU A 39 22.43 10.33 -14.48
N GLN A 40 23.30 11.33 -14.53
CA GLN A 40 24.72 11.12 -14.32
C GLN A 40 24.99 10.88 -12.83
N VAL A 41 25.51 9.69 -12.48
CA VAL A 41 25.76 9.32 -11.10
C VAL A 41 27.19 9.65 -10.69
N VAL A 42 27.36 10.35 -9.58
CA VAL A 42 28.66 10.67 -8.98
C VAL A 42 28.74 10.00 -7.61
N PRO A 43 29.69 9.05 -7.43
CA PRO A 43 29.86 8.38 -6.15
C PRO A 43 30.48 9.30 -5.09
N GLU A 44 29.97 9.17 -3.87
CA GLU A 44 30.53 9.79 -2.66
C GLU A 44 30.76 8.69 -1.62
N VAL A 45 31.96 8.66 -1.03
CA VAL A 45 32.32 7.60 -0.08
C VAL A 45 31.70 7.88 1.28
N ALA A 46 30.98 6.89 1.79
CA ALA A 46 30.40 6.95 3.14
C ALA A 46 30.58 5.60 3.84
N SER A 47 30.57 5.61 5.19
CA SER A 47 30.70 4.36 5.93
C SER A 47 29.48 3.46 5.73
N GLN A 48 29.69 2.17 5.55
CA GLN A 48 28.65 1.16 5.35
C GLN A 48 27.58 1.21 6.48
N GLY A 49 28.01 1.37 7.74
CA GLY A 49 27.11 1.48 8.88
C GLY A 49 26.23 2.73 8.85
N ALA A 50 26.76 3.87 8.34
CA ALA A 50 25.96 5.09 8.17
C ALA A 50 24.94 4.94 7.05
N ILE A 51 25.33 4.32 5.93
CA ILE A 51 24.43 4.04 4.79
C ILE A 51 23.31 3.12 5.24
N ARG A 52 23.60 2.00 5.92
CA ARG A 52 22.59 1.07 6.43
C ARG A 52 21.61 1.76 7.37
N LYS A 53 22.08 2.48 8.37
CA LYS A 53 21.23 3.25 9.30
C LYS A 53 20.37 4.29 8.57
N ALA A 54 20.90 4.94 7.55
CA ALA A 54 20.14 5.92 6.76
C ALA A 54 19.11 5.22 5.85
N ILE A 55 19.44 4.08 5.26
CA ILE A 55 18.50 3.24 4.50
C ILE A 55 17.38 2.74 5.43
N GLU A 56 17.72 2.20 6.59
CA GLU A 56 16.74 1.80 7.60
C GLU A 56 15.84 3.00 7.96
N ARG A 57 16.40 4.13 8.33
CA ARG A 57 15.62 5.32 8.71
C ARG A 57 14.73 5.84 7.59
N ILE A 58 15.16 5.81 6.34
CA ILE A 58 14.38 6.33 5.20
C ILE A 58 13.34 5.33 4.72
N TYR A 59 13.68 4.03 4.72
CA TYR A 59 12.82 2.97 4.19
C TYR A 59 12.04 2.20 5.26
N GLU A 60 12.46 2.20 6.53
CA GLU A 60 11.69 1.70 7.68
C GLU A 60 10.73 2.75 8.23
N THR A 61 11.03 4.04 8.06
CA THR A 61 10.04 5.09 8.27
C THR A 61 8.83 4.90 7.36
N GLN A 62 8.93 4.16 6.27
CA GLN A 62 7.75 3.74 5.50
C GLN A 62 6.96 2.60 6.17
N VAL A 63 7.56 1.81 7.03
CA VAL A 63 6.87 0.72 7.77
C VAL A 63 6.43 1.21 9.16
N SER A 64 7.22 2.04 9.85
CA SER A 64 6.78 2.74 11.06
C SER A 64 5.91 3.95 10.74
N ALA A 65 6.06 4.59 9.56
CA ALA A 65 5.09 5.57 9.07
C ALA A 65 3.75 4.93 8.75
N ILE A 66 3.66 3.63 8.47
CA ILE A 66 2.37 2.93 8.47
C ILE A 66 1.77 2.92 9.89
N SER A 67 2.55 2.78 10.96
CA SER A 67 2.04 2.86 12.33
C SER A 67 1.88 4.30 12.83
N GLU A 68 2.75 5.23 12.44
CA GLU A 68 2.63 6.67 12.76
C GLU A 68 1.66 7.38 11.83
N VAL A 69 1.56 6.98 10.55
CA VAL A 69 0.53 7.44 9.63
C VAL A 69 -0.83 6.86 10.02
N ILE A 70 -0.91 5.66 10.57
CA ILE A 70 -2.13 5.17 11.22
C ILE A 70 -2.52 6.07 12.40
N SER A 71 -1.59 6.58 13.19
CA SER A 71 -1.90 7.49 14.31
C SER A 71 -2.05 8.96 13.91
N ALA A 72 -1.39 9.44 12.86
CA ALA A 72 -1.53 10.81 12.36
C ALA A 72 -2.71 10.97 11.37
N MET A 73 -3.14 9.91 10.69
CA MET A 73 -4.30 9.93 9.78
C MET A 73 -5.64 9.71 10.50
N GLU A 74 -5.66 9.57 11.81
CA GLU A 74 -6.91 9.77 12.58
C GLU A 74 -7.54 11.16 12.28
N VAL A 75 -6.74 12.10 11.77
CA VAL A 75 -7.19 13.44 11.36
C VAL A 75 -7.64 13.48 9.88
N GLU A 76 -7.05 12.68 8.98
CA GLU A 76 -7.38 12.70 7.55
C GLU A 76 -8.46 11.69 7.14
N THR A 77 -8.61 10.57 7.84
CA THR A 77 -9.72 9.63 7.60
C THR A 77 -11.08 10.20 8.03
N ALA A 78 -11.10 11.29 8.79
CA ALA A 78 -12.32 12.05 9.07
C ALA A 78 -13.01 12.63 7.81
N HIS A 79 -12.35 12.60 6.66
CA HIS A 79 -12.87 13.10 5.40
C HIS A 79 -13.32 12.00 4.40
N MET A 80 -13.26 10.73 4.81
CA MET A 80 -13.71 9.62 3.97
C MET A 80 -14.94 8.96 4.58
N GLU A 81 -16.09 9.17 3.98
CA GLU A 81 -17.34 8.49 4.31
C GLU A 81 -17.64 7.44 3.24
N VAL A 82 -17.86 6.20 3.67
CA VAL A 82 -18.42 5.16 2.80
C VAL A 82 -19.92 5.42 2.74
N LEU A 83 -20.44 5.73 1.56
CA LEU A 83 -21.85 5.89 1.33
C LEU A 83 -22.49 4.51 1.29
N GLU A 84 -23.07 4.10 2.42
CA GLU A 84 -23.88 2.88 2.45
C GLU A 84 -25.08 3.09 1.53
N SER A 85 -25.29 2.17 0.58
CA SER A 85 -26.54 2.11 -0.16
C SER A 85 -27.64 1.73 0.81
N GLU A 86 -28.69 2.55 0.92
CA GLU A 86 -29.87 2.32 1.73
C GLU A 86 -30.48 0.95 1.42
N ALA A 87 -30.11 -0.04 2.23
CA ALA A 87 -30.88 -1.26 2.40
C ALA A 87 -31.52 -1.17 3.77
N GLU A 88 -32.83 -0.91 3.79
CA GLU A 88 -33.66 -0.88 4.99
C GLU A 88 -33.53 -2.20 5.75
N GLY A 89 -32.93 -2.16 6.93
CA GLY A 89 -32.87 -3.28 7.87
C GLY A 89 -32.59 -2.76 9.29
N THR A 90 -33.59 -2.88 10.14
CA THR A 90 -33.65 -2.49 11.55
C THR A 90 -32.38 -2.85 12.36
N PRO A 91 -31.90 -1.97 13.26
CA PRO A 91 -30.75 -2.27 14.11
C PRO A 91 -31.15 -3.29 15.19
N SER A 92 -30.66 -4.51 15.09
CA SER A 92 -30.74 -5.52 16.13
C SER A 92 -29.56 -5.36 17.08
N LYS A 93 -29.83 -5.52 18.36
CA LYS A 93 -28.95 -5.37 19.51
C LYS A 93 -27.60 -6.04 19.31
N LEU A 94 -26.53 -5.25 19.31
CA LEU A 94 -25.13 -5.69 19.27
C LEU A 94 -24.81 -6.53 20.52
N ASP A 95 -24.49 -7.80 20.31
CA ASP A 95 -24.00 -8.71 21.32
C ASP A 95 -22.54 -8.37 21.72
N VAL A 96 -22.17 -8.61 22.96
CA VAL A 96 -20.83 -8.34 23.52
C VAL A 96 -19.71 -9.12 22.80
N PHE A 97 -20.05 -10.14 22.03
CA PHE A 97 -19.13 -10.89 21.16
C PHE A 97 -18.70 -10.07 19.94
N GLU A 98 -19.59 -9.29 19.32
CA GLU A 98 -19.29 -8.42 18.20
C GLU A 98 -18.34 -7.27 18.59
N LEU A 99 -18.37 -6.81 19.83
CA LEU A 99 -17.45 -5.77 20.35
C LEU A 99 -15.99 -6.23 20.42
N LYS A 100 -15.72 -7.52 20.60
CA LYS A 100 -14.35 -8.08 20.58
C LYS A 100 -13.83 -8.23 19.15
N GLU A 101 -14.65 -8.70 18.20
CA GLU A 101 -14.30 -8.75 16.78
C GLU A 101 -14.11 -7.34 16.19
N ALA A 102 -14.97 -6.38 16.54
CA ALA A 102 -14.84 -4.98 16.14
C ALA A 102 -13.50 -4.34 16.58
N THR A 103 -12.94 -4.79 17.71
CA THR A 103 -11.64 -4.27 18.19
C THR A 103 -10.45 -4.84 17.39
N GLU A 104 -10.57 -6.06 16.87
CA GLU A 104 -9.56 -6.66 15.99
C GLU A 104 -9.70 -6.22 14.51
N GLU A 105 -10.90 -5.86 14.09
CA GLU A 105 -11.18 -5.34 12.75
C GLU A 105 -10.73 -3.88 12.54
N ALA A 106 -10.70 -3.07 13.58
CA ALA A 106 -10.33 -1.66 13.49
C ALA A 106 -8.99 -1.40 12.74
N PRO A 107 -7.91 -2.17 12.96
CA PRO A 107 -6.65 -1.99 12.21
C PRO A 107 -6.77 -2.32 10.73
N VAL A 108 -7.56 -3.34 10.37
CA VAL A 108 -7.78 -3.76 8.97
C VAL A 108 -8.62 -2.74 8.22
N VAL A 109 -9.68 -2.23 8.85
CA VAL A 109 -10.54 -1.18 8.29
C VAL A 109 -9.70 0.07 8.00
N ARG A 110 -8.87 0.49 8.94
CA ARG A 110 -7.95 1.63 8.75
C ARG A 110 -6.96 1.38 7.61
N LEU A 111 -6.41 0.18 7.52
CA LEU A 111 -5.45 -0.18 6.46
C LEU A 111 -6.12 -0.16 5.08
N VAL A 112 -7.33 -0.69 4.93
CA VAL A 112 -8.07 -0.65 3.66
C VAL A 112 -8.39 0.79 3.28
N ASN A 113 -8.88 1.60 4.22
CA ASN A 113 -9.14 3.01 3.99
C ASN A 113 -7.87 3.77 3.58
N LEU A 114 -6.72 3.45 4.19
CA LEU A 114 -5.42 4.01 3.81
C LEU A 114 -5.04 3.64 2.37
N ILE A 115 -5.19 2.36 2.00
CA ILE A 115 -4.91 1.89 0.64
C ILE A 115 -5.75 2.67 -0.38
N LEU A 116 -7.05 2.83 -0.12
CA LEU A 116 -7.96 3.54 -1.02
C LEU A 116 -7.63 5.04 -1.11
N SER A 117 -7.45 5.70 0.03
CA SER A 117 -7.15 7.15 0.06
C SER A 117 -5.81 7.49 -0.57
N ASP A 118 -4.76 6.67 -0.33
CA ASP A 118 -3.45 6.88 -0.95
C ASP A 118 -3.48 6.64 -2.47
N ALA A 119 -4.21 5.63 -2.94
CA ALA A 119 -4.40 5.37 -4.36
C ALA A 119 -5.12 6.54 -5.07
N ILE A 120 -6.19 7.06 -4.45
CA ILE A 120 -6.93 8.22 -4.97
C ILE A 120 -6.04 9.46 -5.01
N ARG A 121 -5.29 9.74 -3.94
CA ARG A 121 -4.38 10.88 -3.84
C ARG A 121 -3.29 10.83 -4.91
N ARG A 122 -2.81 9.64 -5.26
CA ARG A 122 -1.79 9.43 -6.30
C ARG A 122 -2.35 9.39 -7.72
N GLY A 123 -3.67 9.47 -7.89
CA GLY A 123 -4.31 9.39 -9.20
C GLY A 123 -4.20 8.00 -9.82
N ALA A 124 -4.18 6.95 -9.01
CA ALA A 124 -4.15 5.59 -9.51
C ALA A 124 -5.42 5.24 -10.28
N SER A 125 -5.28 4.58 -11.42
CA SER A 125 -6.41 4.04 -12.20
C SER A 125 -6.90 2.71 -11.66
N ASP A 126 -5.99 1.89 -11.09
CA ASP A 126 -6.30 0.56 -10.56
C ASP A 126 -5.53 0.28 -9.27
N ILE A 127 -6.15 -0.51 -8.40
CA ILE A 127 -5.54 -1.08 -7.20
C ILE A 127 -5.56 -2.59 -7.35
N HIS A 128 -4.41 -3.23 -7.24
CA HIS A 128 -4.26 -4.66 -7.29
C HIS A 128 -3.88 -5.21 -5.91
N LEU A 129 -4.73 -6.07 -5.36
CA LEU A 129 -4.48 -6.83 -4.15
C LEU A 129 -4.07 -8.24 -4.56
N GLU A 130 -2.80 -8.58 -4.44
CA GLU A 130 -2.24 -9.78 -5.04
C GLU A 130 -1.69 -10.75 -4.00
N PRO A 131 -2.39 -11.87 -3.76
CA PRO A 131 -1.89 -12.94 -2.93
C PRO A 131 -0.86 -13.79 -3.68
N TYR A 132 0.28 -14.01 -3.04
CA TYR A 132 1.28 -14.99 -3.42
C TYR A 132 1.46 -16.02 -2.28
N GLU A 133 2.24 -17.05 -2.51
CA GLU A 133 2.47 -18.10 -1.51
C GLU A 133 2.93 -17.54 -0.14
N LYS A 134 3.93 -16.66 -0.15
CA LYS A 134 4.57 -16.15 1.07
C LYS A 134 4.32 -14.68 1.35
N VAL A 135 3.85 -13.94 0.38
CA VAL A 135 3.66 -12.49 0.47
C VAL A 135 2.28 -12.09 -0.01
N PHE A 136 1.76 -11.00 0.54
CA PHE A 136 0.58 -10.31 0.04
C PHE A 136 1.02 -8.93 -0.43
N ARG A 137 0.75 -8.60 -1.69
CA ARG A 137 1.29 -7.41 -2.33
C ARG A 137 0.18 -6.49 -2.80
N VAL A 138 0.33 -5.19 -2.54
CA VAL A 138 -0.55 -4.13 -3.05
C VAL A 138 0.19 -3.34 -4.10
N ARG A 139 -0.38 -3.25 -5.30
CA ARG A 139 0.15 -2.45 -6.39
C ARG A 139 -0.87 -1.46 -6.89
N TYR A 140 -0.41 -0.28 -7.28
CA TYR A 140 -1.23 0.72 -7.96
C TYR A 140 -0.78 0.85 -9.40
N ARG A 141 -1.76 1.05 -10.31
CA ARG A 141 -1.46 1.50 -11.67
C ARG A 141 -1.52 3.01 -11.69
N ILE A 142 -0.40 3.66 -11.94
CA ILE A 142 -0.26 5.11 -12.08
C ILE A 142 0.32 5.38 -13.46
N ASP A 143 -0.34 6.19 -14.26
CA ASP A 143 0.07 6.51 -15.64
C ASP A 143 0.36 5.25 -16.50
N GLY A 144 -0.47 4.22 -16.35
CA GLY A 144 -0.36 2.97 -17.08
C GLY A 144 0.64 1.96 -16.51
N VAL A 145 1.52 2.37 -15.58
CA VAL A 145 2.57 1.53 -14.99
C VAL A 145 2.13 1.01 -13.62
N LEU A 146 2.38 -0.28 -13.35
CA LEU A 146 2.13 -0.90 -12.05
C LEU A 146 3.31 -0.70 -11.10
N HIS A 147 3.06 -0.02 -9.99
CA HIS A 147 4.02 0.22 -8.91
C HIS A 147 3.65 -0.60 -7.68
N GLU A 148 4.63 -1.26 -7.07
CA GLU A 148 4.46 -1.90 -5.77
C GLU A 148 4.47 -0.83 -4.68
N MET A 149 3.36 -0.70 -3.96
CA MET A 149 3.18 0.34 -2.96
C MET A 149 3.44 -0.16 -1.55
N MET A 150 2.96 -1.34 -1.23
CA MET A 150 3.15 -1.95 0.08
C MET A 150 3.01 -3.46 0.05
N THR A 151 3.56 -4.11 1.09
CA THR A 151 3.47 -5.56 1.29
C THR A 151 2.95 -5.81 2.70
N PRO A 152 1.63 -5.75 2.91
CA PRO A 152 1.05 -6.03 4.23
C PRO A 152 1.41 -7.44 4.72
N PRO A 153 1.45 -7.67 6.04
CA PRO A 153 1.66 -9.01 6.58
C PRO A 153 0.67 -10.01 5.99
N LYS A 154 1.15 -11.18 5.56
CA LYS A 154 0.33 -12.23 4.91
C LYS A 154 -0.89 -12.63 5.76
N ARG A 155 -0.77 -12.61 7.10
CA ARG A 155 -1.88 -12.90 8.04
C ARG A 155 -3.08 -11.96 7.91
N LEU A 156 -2.90 -10.75 7.38
CA LEU A 156 -3.97 -9.76 7.20
C LEU A 156 -4.69 -9.90 5.85
N GLU A 157 -4.20 -10.73 4.94
CA GLU A 157 -4.76 -10.90 3.60
C GLU A 157 -6.25 -11.22 3.61
N ALA A 158 -6.64 -12.27 4.33
CA ALA A 158 -8.04 -12.71 4.39
C ALA A 158 -8.96 -11.60 4.94
N ALA A 159 -8.50 -10.88 5.97
CA ALA A 159 -9.28 -9.79 6.57
C ALA A 159 -9.38 -8.57 5.63
N ILE A 160 -8.30 -8.22 4.91
CA ILE A 160 -8.32 -7.14 3.92
C ILE A 160 -9.29 -7.47 2.77
N LEU A 161 -9.20 -8.69 2.21
CA LEU A 161 -10.08 -9.13 1.13
C LEU A 161 -11.55 -9.17 1.59
N SER A 162 -11.84 -9.69 2.79
CA SER A 162 -13.17 -9.70 3.37
C SER A 162 -13.72 -8.28 3.53
N ARG A 163 -12.91 -7.33 4.02
CA ARG A 163 -13.33 -5.93 4.17
C ARG A 163 -13.65 -5.29 2.82
N VAL A 164 -12.83 -5.51 1.79
CA VAL A 164 -13.10 -5.01 0.43
C VAL A 164 -14.40 -5.61 -0.13
N LYS A 165 -14.63 -6.91 0.07
CA LYS A 165 -15.87 -7.57 -0.34
C LYS A 165 -17.10 -6.98 0.36
N ILE A 166 -17.04 -6.74 1.67
CA ILE A 166 -18.11 -6.10 2.44
C ILE A 166 -18.41 -4.71 1.84
N MET A 167 -17.38 -3.89 1.62
CA MET A 167 -17.55 -2.56 1.04
C MET A 167 -18.14 -2.58 -0.38
N ALA A 168 -17.88 -3.64 -1.13
CA ALA A 168 -18.38 -3.82 -2.50
C ALA A 168 -19.73 -4.59 -2.59
N ASN A 169 -20.34 -4.94 -1.43
CA ASN A 169 -21.55 -5.79 -1.33
C ASN A 169 -21.38 -7.16 -2.03
N LEU A 170 -20.20 -7.78 -1.86
CA LEU A 170 -19.89 -9.12 -2.38
C LEU A 170 -20.05 -10.17 -1.27
N ASP A 171 -20.29 -11.42 -1.68
CA ASP A 171 -20.37 -12.56 -0.78
C ASP A 171 -18.96 -12.90 -0.23
N ILE A 172 -18.77 -12.75 1.08
CA ILE A 172 -17.50 -13.04 1.76
C ILE A 172 -17.25 -14.54 1.94
N ALA A 173 -18.31 -15.36 1.91
CA ALA A 173 -18.20 -16.81 2.06
C ALA A 173 -17.79 -17.50 0.74
N GLU A 174 -18.20 -16.96 -0.40
CA GLU A 174 -17.84 -17.51 -1.70
C GLU A 174 -16.45 -17.02 -2.12
N ARG A 175 -15.52 -17.97 -2.33
CA ARG A 175 -14.12 -17.70 -2.70
C ARG A 175 -13.67 -18.44 -3.96
N ARG A 176 -14.57 -19.22 -4.57
CA ARG A 176 -14.27 -20.09 -5.72
C ARG A 176 -14.77 -19.54 -7.03
N LEU A 177 -15.68 -18.58 -6.98
CA LEU A 177 -16.29 -17.97 -8.15
C LEU A 177 -15.88 -16.50 -8.26
N PRO A 178 -15.68 -15.98 -9.48
CA PRO A 178 -15.51 -14.56 -9.71
C PRO A 178 -16.72 -13.78 -9.22
N GLN A 179 -16.48 -12.61 -8.64
CA GLN A 179 -17.53 -11.70 -8.21
C GLN A 179 -17.17 -10.27 -8.63
N ASP A 180 -18.18 -9.49 -9.00
CA ASP A 180 -18.07 -8.09 -9.38
C ASP A 180 -18.99 -7.24 -8.50
N GLY A 181 -18.46 -6.11 -8.04
CA GLY A 181 -19.19 -5.18 -7.20
C GLY A 181 -18.74 -3.74 -7.38
N ARG A 182 -19.28 -2.86 -6.52
CA ARG A 182 -18.98 -1.43 -6.56
C ARG A 182 -18.84 -0.89 -5.15
N ILE A 183 -17.89 0.02 -4.96
CA ILE A 183 -17.72 0.80 -3.74
C ILE A 183 -17.97 2.25 -4.10
N LYS A 184 -18.92 2.90 -3.44
CA LYS A 184 -19.11 4.34 -3.50
C LYS A 184 -18.50 4.97 -2.27
N LEU A 185 -17.62 5.92 -2.46
CA LEU A 185 -17.00 6.64 -1.36
C LEU A 185 -16.91 8.14 -1.68
N ARG A 186 -16.88 8.94 -0.63
CA ARG A 186 -16.64 10.38 -0.72
C ARG A 186 -15.24 10.67 -0.20
N TYR A 187 -14.43 11.31 -1.03
CA TYR A 187 -13.08 11.74 -0.66
C TYR A 187 -12.91 13.24 -1.00
N ALA A 188 -12.56 14.06 -0.01
CA ALA A 188 -12.36 15.51 -0.19
C ALA A 188 -13.51 16.18 -0.98
N ASN A 189 -14.79 15.92 -0.58
CA ASN A 189 -16.01 16.40 -1.20
C ASN A 189 -16.25 15.96 -2.67
N ARG A 190 -15.55 14.92 -3.14
CA ARG A 190 -15.79 14.28 -4.44
C ARG A 190 -16.33 12.88 -4.24
N GLU A 191 -17.35 12.53 -4.99
CA GLU A 191 -17.83 11.15 -5.06
C GLU A 191 -16.96 10.36 -6.02
N ILE A 192 -16.53 9.18 -5.58
CA ILE A 192 -15.68 8.26 -6.33
C ILE A 192 -16.40 6.91 -6.37
N ASP A 193 -16.55 6.38 -7.57
CA ASP A 193 -17.13 5.07 -7.83
C ASP A 193 -16.00 4.10 -8.22
N LEU A 194 -15.76 3.10 -7.38
CA LEU A 194 -14.76 2.06 -7.61
C LEU A 194 -15.47 0.78 -8.06
N ARG A 195 -15.01 0.19 -9.14
CA ARG A 195 -15.42 -1.14 -9.57
C ARG A 195 -14.48 -2.16 -8.96
N VAL A 196 -15.04 -3.19 -8.34
CA VAL A 196 -14.29 -4.24 -7.66
C VAL A 196 -14.60 -5.57 -8.35
N SER A 197 -13.55 -6.27 -8.76
CA SER A 197 -13.64 -7.65 -9.26
C SER A 197 -12.77 -8.53 -8.40
N THR A 198 -13.32 -9.65 -7.92
CA THR A 198 -12.55 -10.68 -7.23
C THR A 198 -12.45 -11.92 -8.11
N LEU A 199 -11.26 -12.45 -8.23
CA LEU A 199 -10.96 -13.63 -9.06
C LEU A 199 -10.26 -14.69 -8.20
N PRO A 200 -10.74 -15.95 -8.21
CA PRO A 200 -10.03 -17.06 -7.59
C PRO A 200 -8.62 -17.20 -8.19
N SER A 201 -7.64 -17.37 -7.37
CA SER A 201 -6.26 -17.66 -7.78
C SER A 201 -5.72 -18.88 -7.04
N ILE A 202 -4.51 -19.36 -7.41
CA ILE A 202 -3.90 -20.56 -6.80
C ILE A 202 -3.68 -20.37 -5.29
N PHE A 203 -3.40 -19.18 -4.82
CA PHE A 203 -3.03 -18.93 -3.42
C PHE A 203 -4.17 -18.32 -2.60
N SER A 204 -5.13 -17.63 -3.23
CA SER A 204 -6.30 -17.01 -2.62
C SER A 204 -7.12 -16.27 -3.69
N GLU A 205 -7.98 -15.33 -3.30
CA GLU A 205 -8.67 -14.41 -4.22
C GLU A 205 -7.78 -13.20 -4.53
N LYS A 206 -7.81 -12.76 -5.78
CA LYS A 206 -7.13 -11.55 -6.24
C LYS A 206 -8.15 -10.47 -6.54
#